data_29c1867a3483b51075e47487bc0c22a5
#
_entry.id   29c1867a3483b51075e47487bc0c22a5
#
_cell.length_a   1.000
_cell.length_b   1.000
_cell.length_c   1.000
_cell.angle_alpha   90.00
_cell.angle_beta   90.00
_cell.angle_gamma   90.00
#
_symmetry.space_group_name_H-M   'P 1'
#
loop_
_entity.id
_entity.type
_entity.pdbx_description
1 polymer ?
#
loop_
_entity_poly.entity_id
_entity_poly.type
_entity_poly.pdbx_seq_one_letter_code
_entity_poly.pdbx_strand_id
1 'polypeptide(L)'
;MAQTGTTQNPNRIDGYGAPVSRTVPVSRPADEATIDIIGGYYQQDGSHGAVEGGRGTQQLTDVPPAIIVNVPLDTVSRLSVNVGADFYSSASTDRIDFALSTPSAHDVRIHGDFGYSREQKAKGTIWGAGAGVSKEYDYLSFNVAGSFAKTSRDGNRQLSLAGQVFFDRVTLITPLELRPGYTGNITGKGNYGSDTRQTYNFTATYSQVLTKRLQAAISTELVSQNGLLSTPFHRVYFRDNPDPNLAPSAGSDFVARSATAARIEALPRARFKYPVSLRLNYYATDLVQIRGFYRFYNDNFGVAAHTLELELPVKVTPFFVLYPFYRYHTQTAATYFAPFAQHSISDQYYTSDYDLSAFSANKVGLGLRYSPVYGIGRFRVPGKNAQGLPRVMRFKSLDLRYAHYQQTGSSSYAAQDRADLTANIVSFDLGFAL
;
A
#
# COMPACT_ATOMS: atom_id res chain seq x y z
N MET A 1 2.75 -5.92 11.79
CA MET A 1 2.92 -6.44 10.42
C MET A 1 3.86 -5.55 9.67
N ALA A 2 5.12 -5.91 9.55
CA ALA A 2 5.94 -5.25 8.56
C ALA A 2 5.44 -5.74 7.21
N GLN A 3 4.50 -5.02 6.59
CA GLN A 3 4.23 -5.26 5.19
C GLN A 3 5.51 -4.94 4.43
N THR A 4 6.24 -5.95 4.03
CA THR A 4 7.36 -5.87 3.10
C THR A 4 6.86 -5.55 1.66
N GLY A 5 5.62 -5.19 1.52
CA GLY A 5 5.08 -4.61 0.33
C GLY A 5 5.02 -3.09 0.49
N THR A 6 5.37 -2.35 -0.52
CA THR A 6 4.83 -1.00 -0.70
C THR A 6 3.36 -1.08 -0.32
N THR A 7 3.01 -0.56 0.85
CA THR A 7 1.64 -0.50 1.32
C THR A 7 0.85 0.22 0.25
N GLN A 8 0.25 -0.57 -0.64
CA GLN A 8 -0.85 -0.08 -1.45
C GLN A 8 -1.91 0.21 -0.41
N ASN A 9 -2.08 1.48 -0.05
CA ASN A 9 -3.27 1.86 0.66
C ASN A 9 -4.43 1.49 -0.28
N PRO A 10 -5.19 0.40 -0.02
CA PRO A 10 -6.27 -0.03 -0.90
C PRO A 10 -7.37 1.02 -1.00
N ASN A 11 -7.32 2.04 -0.15
CA ASN A 11 -8.34 3.06 0.00
C ASN A 11 -8.03 4.35 -0.74
N ARG A 12 -6.90 4.47 -1.44
CA ARG A 12 -6.69 5.65 -2.26
C ARG A 12 -7.50 5.57 -3.54
N ILE A 13 -8.38 6.55 -3.70
CA ILE A 13 -9.45 6.66 -4.71
C ILE A 13 -8.92 7.04 -6.11
N ASP A 14 -7.66 6.94 -6.40
CA ASP A 14 -7.16 7.07 -7.75
C ASP A 14 -7.41 5.83 -8.64
N GLY A 15 -8.17 4.88 -8.12
CA GLY A 15 -8.78 3.79 -8.91
C GLY A 15 -7.82 2.79 -9.55
N TYR A 16 -6.54 3.01 -9.50
CA TYR A 16 -5.59 2.33 -10.36
C TYR A 16 -4.59 1.42 -9.68
N GLY A 17 -4.68 1.20 -8.38
CA GLY A 17 -3.82 0.20 -7.70
C GLY A 17 -2.31 0.32 -7.94
N ALA A 18 -1.86 1.38 -8.57
CA ALA A 18 -0.45 1.71 -8.57
C ALA A 18 -0.06 2.07 -7.14
N PRO A 19 1.12 1.69 -6.66
CA PRO A 19 1.62 2.25 -5.42
C PRO A 19 1.57 3.75 -5.60
N VAL A 20 0.73 4.38 -4.80
CA VAL A 20 0.73 5.83 -4.81
C VAL A 20 2.03 6.19 -4.15
N SER A 21 3.03 6.45 -4.98
CA SER A 21 4.17 7.20 -4.52
C SER A 21 3.61 8.40 -3.76
N ARG A 22 3.92 8.55 -2.48
CA ARG A 22 3.57 9.72 -1.67
C ARG A 22 4.32 10.95 -2.18
N THR A 23 4.56 10.98 -3.49
CA THR A 23 5.26 12.06 -4.16
C THR A 23 4.42 13.32 -4.08
N VAL A 24 5.11 14.42 -3.92
CA VAL A 24 4.53 15.76 -4.00
C VAL A 24 3.65 15.86 -5.24
N PRO A 25 2.40 16.30 -5.09
CA PRO A 25 1.46 16.35 -6.22
C PRO A 25 2.00 17.21 -7.35
N VAL A 26 2.14 16.63 -8.52
CA VAL A 26 2.56 17.34 -9.74
C VAL A 26 1.30 17.82 -10.47
N SER A 27 0.58 18.74 -9.86
CA SER A 27 -0.61 19.35 -10.46
C SER A 27 -0.53 20.87 -10.38
N ARG A 28 -1.20 21.55 -11.31
CA ARG A 28 -1.32 23.00 -11.24
C ARG A 28 -1.98 23.43 -9.91
N PRO A 29 -1.54 24.53 -9.29
CA PRO A 29 -2.17 25.05 -8.11
C PRO A 29 -3.67 25.29 -8.39
N ALA A 30 -4.52 24.89 -7.44
CA ALA A 30 -5.92 25.25 -7.48
C ALA A 30 -6.09 26.70 -7.00
N ASP A 31 -7.11 27.39 -7.47
CA ASP A 31 -7.41 28.75 -7.03
C ASP A 31 -7.96 28.81 -5.60
N GLU A 32 -8.41 27.67 -5.08
CA GLU A 32 -9.04 27.52 -3.76
C GLU A 32 -8.30 26.48 -2.92
N ALA A 33 -8.26 26.68 -1.61
CA ALA A 33 -7.81 25.62 -0.70
C ALA A 33 -8.81 24.45 -0.73
N THR A 34 -8.29 23.21 -0.77
CA THR A 34 -9.13 22.01 -0.71
C THR A 34 -8.79 21.19 0.52
N ILE A 35 -9.81 20.55 1.06
CA ILE A 35 -9.69 19.57 2.14
C ILE A 35 -10.44 18.33 1.69
N ASP A 36 -9.71 17.20 1.61
CA ASP A 36 -10.30 15.91 1.30
C ASP A 36 -10.20 15.04 2.56
N ILE A 37 -11.36 14.54 3.02
CA ILE A 37 -11.45 13.58 4.14
C ILE A 37 -11.71 12.23 3.53
N ILE A 38 -10.71 11.36 3.66
CA ILE A 38 -10.73 10.01 3.11
C ILE A 38 -10.87 9.02 4.24
N GLY A 39 -11.64 7.98 4.05
CA GLY A 39 -11.72 6.89 4.98
C GLY A 39 -12.16 5.61 4.30
N GLY A 40 -12.11 4.53 5.04
CA GLY A 40 -12.49 3.24 4.53
C GLY A 40 -12.70 2.21 5.62
N TYR A 41 -13.19 1.08 5.20
CA TYR A 41 -13.28 -0.15 5.97
C TYR A 41 -12.80 -1.29 5.10
N TYR A 42 -11.78 -1.98 5.56
CA TYR A 42 -11.22 -3.17 4.93
C TYR A 42 -11.38 -4.35 5.86
N GLN A 43 -11.91 -5.45 5.35
CA GLN A 43 -12.01 -6.71 6.07
C GLN A 43 -11.57 -7.84 5.15
N GLN A 44 -10.62 -8.64 5.60
CA GLN A 44 -10.18 -9.84 4.89
C GLN A 44 -10.32 -11.09 5.73
N ASP A 45 -10.44 -12.21 5.04
CA ASP A 45 -10.35 -13.55 5.57
C ASP A 45 -9.51 -14.40 4.62
N GLY A 46 -8.43 -14.97 5.12
CA GLY A 46 -7.48 -15.76 4.36
C GLY A 46 -7.06 -17.01 5.10
N SER A 47 -6.53 -17.99 4.34
CA SER A 47 -6.18 -19.32 4.85
C SER A 47 -4.76 -19.43 5.37
N HIS A 48 -3.91 -18.37 5.19
CA HIS A 48 -2.50 -18.43 5.52
C HIS A 48 -2.00 -17.17 6.21
N GLY A 49 -1.57 -17.30 7.46
CA GLY A 49 -0.98 -16.23 8.22
C GLY A 49 0.54 -16.17 8.13
N ALA A 50 1.13 -14.97 8.20
CA ALA A 50 2.57 -14.75 8.10
C ALA A 50 3.32 -14.93 9.44
N VAL A 51 2.84 -15.76 10.35
CA VAL A 51 3.45 -15.92 11.69
C VAL A 51 4.07 -17.30 11.86
N GLU A 52 3.30 -18.36 11.61
CA GLU A 52 3.69 -19.75 11.88
C GLU A 52 3.90 -20.54 10.58
N GLY A 53 4.97 -20.25 9.86
CA GLY A 53 5.30 -20.95 8.62
C GLY A 53 4.21 -20.85 7.55
N GLY A 54 3.43 -19.80 7.57
CA GLY A 54 2.30 -19.61 6.67
C GLY A 54 1.02 -20.33 7.09
N ARG A 55 0.96 -20.98 8.26
CA ARG A 55 -0.26 -21.62 8.79
C ARG A 55 -1.07 -20.65 9.63
N GLY A 56 -2.38 -20.92 9.73
CA GLY A 56 -3.33 -20.10 10.47
C GLY A 56 -4.17 -19.22 9.55
N THR A 57 -5.16 -18.55 10.13
CA THR A 57 -6.00 -17.60 9.38
C THR A 57 -5.27 -16.29 9.14
N GLN A 58 -5.66 -15.57 8.10
CA GLN A 58 -5.17 -14.23 7.78
C GLN A 58 -6.32 -13.22 7.88
N GLN A 59 -6.98 -13.21 9.04
CA GLN A 59 -8.08 -12.30 9.32
C GLN A 59 -7.55 -10.93 9.72
N LEU A 60 -7.95 -9.90 8.99
CA LEU A 60 -7.54 -8.53 9.25
C LEU A 60 -8.71 -7.58 9.00
N THR A 61 -8.87 -6.63 9.89
CA THR A 61 -9.76 -5.47 9.71
C THR A 61 -8.92 -4.20 9.80
N ASP A 62 -9.12 -3.26 8.90
CA ASP A 62 -8.44 -1.97 8.86
C ASP A 62 -9.42 -0.82 8.64
N VAL A 63 -9.23 0.26 9.37
CA VAL A 63 -9.98 1.53 9.25
C VAL A 63 -8.97 2.67 9.09
N PRO A 64 -8.67 3.10 7.85
CA PRO A 64 -7.66 4.11 7.55
C PRO A 64 -8.26 5.50 7.28
N PRO A 65 -8.56 6.34 8.30
CA PRO A 65 -8.91 7.72 8.07
C PRO A 65 -7.69 8.57 7.68
N ALA A 66 -7.87 9.49 6.73
CA ALA A 66 -6.86 10.47 6.36
C ALA A 66 -7.48 11.81 5.98
N ILE A 67 -6.75 12.89 6.21
CA ILE A 67 -7.11 14.26 5.82
C ILE A 67 -6.01 14.80 4.93
N ILE A 68 -6.38 15.23 3.73
CA ILE A 68 -5.47 15.86 2.78
C ILE A 68 -5.88 17.33 2.64
N VAL A 69 -4.96 18.23 2.91
CA VAL A 69 -5.17 19.66 2.79
C VAL A 69 -4.25 20.22 1.72
N ASN A 70 -4.80 20.92 0.73
CA ASN A 70 -4.03 21.59 -0.29
C ASN A 70 -4.33 23.08 -0.24
N VAL A 71 -3.31 23.90 -0.01
CA VAL A 71 -3.43 25.34 0.13
C VAL A 71 -2.64 26.03 -0.97
N PRO A 72 -3.27 26.78 -1.89
CA PRO A 72 -2.54 27.67 -2.79
C PRO A 72 -1.96 28.82 -1.94
N LEU A 73 -0.64 28.98 -1.98
CA LEU A 73 0.05 30.08 -1.32
C LEU A 73 0.02 31.35 -2.18
N ASP A 74 0.12 31.15 -3.47
CA ASP A 74 -0.01 32.14 -4.53
C ASP A 74 -0.48 31.48 -5.84
N THR A 75 -0.48 32.23 -6.96
CA THR A 75 -0.94 31.74 -8.28
C THR A 75 -0.05 30.67 -8.91
N VAL A 76 1.10 30.35 -8.31
CA VAL A 76 2.08 29.38 -8.83
C VAL A 76 2.58 28.40 -7.78
N SER A 77 2.35 28.65 -6.50
CA SER A 77 2.87 27.86 -5.38
C SER A 77 1.76 27.19 -4.59
N ARG A 78 1.97 25.96 -4.17
CA ARG A 78 1.02 25.15 -3.41
C ARG A 78 1.69 24.41 -2.26
N LEU A 79 1.03 24.42 -1.13
CA LEU A 79 1.34 23.58 0.02
C LEU A 79 0.37 22.40 0.07
N SER A 80 0.87 21.21 0.39
CA SER A 80 0.07 20.00 0.59
C SER A 80 0.44 19.37 1.92
N VAL A 81 -0.56 19.02 2.71
CA VAL A 81 -0.39 18.29 3.96
C VAL A 81 -1.31 17.07 3.93
N ASN A 82 -0.78 15.91 4.24
CA ASN A 82 -1.53 14.67 4.37
C ASN A 82 -1.27 14.09 5.75
N VAL A 83 -2.30 13.90 6.55
CA VAL A 83 -2.21 13.27 7.88
C VAL A 83 -3.24 12.17 7.95
N GLY A 84 -2.83 11.00 8.40
CA GLY A 84 -3.72 9.85 8.54
C GLY A 84 -3.29 8.92 9.65
N ALA A 85 -4.20 8.01 9.95
CA ALA A 85 -3.97 6.89 10.86
C ALA A 85 -4.59 5.63 10.25
N ASP A 86 -3.95 4.49 10.46
CA ASP A 86 -4.48 3.19 10.10
C ASP A 86 -4.74 2.44 11.43
N PHE A 87 -5.98 2.04 11.67
CA PHE A 87 -6.38 1.25 12.84
C PHE A 87 -6.67 -0.16 12.36
N TYR A 88 -5.76 -1.09 12.62
CA TYR A 88 -5.89 -2.44 12.10
C TYR A 88 -5.73 -3.51 13.17
N SER A 89 -6.46 -4.63 12.99
CA SER A 89 -6.20 -5.86 13.71
C SER A 89 -4.98 -6.56 13.09
N SER A 90 -4.24 -7.30 13.89
CA SER A 90 -3.19 -8.18 13.37
C SER A 90 -3.83 -9.35 12.61
N ALA A 91 -3.30 -9.67 11.44
CA ALA A 91 -3.62 -10.93 10.78
C ALA A 91 -3.08 -12.11 11.60
N SER A 92 -3.69 -13.29 11.48
CA SER A 92 -3.26 -14.52 12.17
C SER A 92 -3.37 -14.47 13.69
N THR A 93 -4.37 -13.76 14.21
CA THR A 93 -4.61 -13.69 15.67
C THR A 93 -4.88 -15.03 16.32
N ASP A 94 -5.38 -16.01 15.57
CA ASP A 94 -5.59 -17.39 16.00
C ASP A 94 -4.30 -18.18 16.27
N ARG A 95 -3.14 -17.66 15.77
CA ARG A 95 -1.81 -18.26 15.91
C ARG A 95 -0.82 -17.37 16.67
N ILE A 96 -1.29 -16.28 17.23
CA ILE A 96 -0.48 -15.42 18.08
C ILE A 96 -0.58 -15.94 19.52
N ASP A 97 0.52 -16.45 20.02
CA ASP A 97 0.70 -16.67 21.46
C ASP A 97 1.15 -15.35 22.09
N PHE A 98 0.27 -14.71 22.85
CA PHE A 98 0.57 -13.42 23.49
C PHE A 98 1.65 -13.51 24.56
N ALA A 99 1.99 -14.70 25.03
CA ALA A 99 3.07 -14.92 25.97
C ALA A 99 4.42 -15.13 25.28
N LEU A 100 4.42 -15.80 24.13
CA LEU A 100 5.63 -16.25 23.43
C LEU A 100 5.91 -15.48 22.14
N SER A 101 4.86 -15.05 21.42
CA SER A 101 4.96 -14.21 20.25
C SER A 101 4.41 -12.83 20.57
N THR A 102 5.10 -11.80 20.19
CA THR A 102 4.86 -10.41 20.59
C THR A 102 4.14 -9.52 19.58
N PRO A 103 3.60 -9.97 18.42
CA PRO A 103 2.71 -9.12 17.62
C PRO A 103 1.46 -8.80 18.45
N SER A 104 1.06 -7.54 18.48
CA SER A 104 -0.20 -7.12 19.13
C SER A 104 -1.40 -7.58 18.29
N ALA A 105 -2.54 -7.86 18.95
CA ALA A 105 -3.79 -8.17 18.25
C ALA A 105 -4.36 -6.97 17.49
N HIS A 106 -3.97 -5.76 17.91
CA HIS A 106 -4.36 -4.50 17.29
C HIS A 106 -3.16 -3.56 17.25
N ASP A 107 -3.00 -2.83 16.18
CA ASP A 107 -1.96 -1.83 16.04
C ASP A 107 -2.50 -0.55 15.42
N VAL A 108 -1.77 0.54 15.62
CA VAL A 108 -2.10 1.85 15.09
C VAL A 108 -0.87 2.42 14.41
N ARG A 109 -1.02 2.73 13.13
CA ARG A 109 -0.04 3.49 12.37
C ARG A 109 -0.50 4.92 12.24
N ILE A 110 0.37 5.87 12.55
CA ILE A 110 0.16 7.29 12.30
C ILE A 110 1.16 7.75 11.26
N HIS A 111 0.70 8.52 10.29
CA HIS A 111 1.57 9.09 9.27
C HIS A 111 1.23 10.55 8.97
N GLY A 112 2.24 11.28 8.55
CA GLY A 112 2.09 12.65 8.08
C GLY A 112 3.10 12.95 6.98
N ASP A 113 2.63 13.58 5.89
CA ASP A 113 3.45 14.01 4.78
C ASP A 113 3.20 15.49 4.49
N PHE A 114 4.27 16.20 4.22
CA PHE A 114 4.27 17.60 3.89
C PHE A 114 4.90 17.82 2.53
N GLY A 115 4.30 18.63 1.67
CA GLY A 115 4.77 18.88 0.33
C GLY A 115 4.61 20.35 -0.09
N TYR A 116 5.59 20.83 -0.83
CA TYR A 116 5.56 22.14 -1.49
C TYR A 116 5.78 21.93 -2.98
N SER A 117 5.00 22.62 -3.82
CA SER A 117 5.21 22.61 -5.27
C SER A 117 5.11 24.04 -5.85
N ARG A 118 5.84 24.28 -6.93
CA ARG A 118 5.86 25.56 -7.64
C ARG A 118 5.85 25.36 -9.15
N GLU A 119 4.94 26.05 -9.81
CA GLU A 119 4.83 26.12 -11.27
C GLU A 119 5.65 27.29 -11.84
N GLN A 120 6.37 27.05 -12.90
CA GLN A 120 6.96 28.07 -13.74
C GLN A 120 6.17 28.17 -15.06
N LYS A 121 5.11 28.96 -15.06
CA LYS A 121 4.14 29.06 -16.17
C LYS A 121 4.80 29.32 -17.52
N ALA A 122 5.79 30.21 -17.58
CA ALA A 122 6.51 30.55 -18.82
C ALA A 122 7.25 29.36 -19.42
N LYS A 123 7.70 28.41 -18.61
CA LYS A 123 8.43 27.21 -19.04
C LYS A 123 7.56 25.97 -19.13
N GLY A 124 6.32 26.03 -18.61
CA GLY A 124 5.44 24.86 -18.49
C GLY A 124 6.01 23.79 -17.57
N THR A 125 6.79 24.18 -16.53
CA THR A 125 7.40 23.24 -15.58
C THR A 125 6.82 23.40 -14.19
N ILE A 126 6.69 22.27 -13.49
CA ILE A 126 6.33 22.21 -12.08
C ILE A 126 7.40 21.41 -11.38
N TRP A 127 7.87 21.88 -10.25
CA TRP A 127 8.76 21.12 -9.39
C TRP A 127 8.27 21.18 -7.94
N GLY A 128 8.59 20.16 -7.18
CA GLY A 128 8.15 20.05 -5.82
C GLY A 128 9.14 19.30 -4.95
N ALA A 129 9.03 19.52 -3.66
CA ALA A 129 9.76 18.83 -2.61
C ALA A 129 8.82 18.47 -1.46
N GLY A 130 9.15 17.41 -0.75
CA GLY A 130 8.34 16.98 0.40
C GLY A 130 9.12 16.13 1.36
N ALA A 131 8.55 15.97 2.55
CA ALA A 131 9.05 15.11 3.61
C ALA A 131 7.88 14.50 4.37
N GLY A 132 8.10 13.34 4.98
CA GLY A 132 7.07 12.67 5.75
C GLY A 132 7.63 11.77 6.84
N VAL A 133 6.76 11.39 7.75
CA VAL A 133 7.04 10.49 8.86
C VAL A 133 5.89 9.50 9.01
N SER A 134 6.22 8.26 9.35
CA SER A 134 5.25 7.22 9.71
C SER A 134 5.76 6.45 10.91
N LYS A 135 4.87 6.17 11.86
CA LYS A 135 5.20 5.45 13.08
C LYS A 135 4.15 4.38 13.39
N GLU A 136 4.66 3.20 13.73
CA GLU A 136 3.92 2.07 14.31
C GLU A 136 4.61 1.64 15.62
N TYR A 137 4.11 0.61 16.26
CA TYR A 137 4.69 0.10 17.50
C TYR A 137 6.16 -0.32 17.33
N ASP A 138 6.47 -1.05 16.27
CA ASP A 138 7.78 -1.62 15.99
C ASP A 138 8.48 -1.00 14.77
N TYR A 139 7.87 0.02 14.15
CA TYR A 139 8.35 0.61 12.91
C TYR A 139 8.31 2.13 12.92
N LEU A 140 9.43 2.75 12.54
CA LEU A 140 9.55 4.20 12.34
C LEU A 140 10.17 4.47 10.98
N SER A 141 9.52 5.30 10.17
CA SER A 141 9.97 5.69 8.83
C SER A 141 10.01 7.19 8.67
N PHE A 142 11.09 7.70 8.08
CA PHE A 142 11.19 9.06 7.56
C PHE A 142 11.35 9.00 6.05
N ASN A 143 10.77 9.96 5.35
CA ASN A 143 10.96 10.06 3.91
C ASN A 143 11.21 11.49 3.46
N VAL A 144 11.94 11.61 2.35
CA VAL A 144 12.10 12.84 1.59
C VAL A 144 11.78 12.56 0.12
N ALA A 145 11.16 13.53 -0.54
CA ALA A 145 10.72 13.38 -1.92
C ALA A 145 11.00 14.64 -2.75
N GLY A 146 11.27 14.42 -4.03
CA GLY A 146 11.39 15.48 -5.03
C GLY A 146 10.59 15.12 -6.28
N SER A 147 10.04 16.12 -6.96
CA SER A 147 9.29 15.91 -8.21
C SER A 147 9.55 17.01 -9.21
N PHE A 148 9.45 16.63 -10.47
CA PHE A 148 9.55 17.53 -11.60
C PHE A 148 8.56 17.11 -12.68
N ALA A 149 7.84 18.07 -13.27
CA ALA A 149 7.04 17.82 -14.45
C ALA A 149 7.25 18.91 -15.50
N LYS A 150 7.19 18.52 -16.75
CA LYS A 150 7.23 19.42 -17.89
C LYS A 150 6.08 19.12 -18.83
N THR A 151 5.26 20.13 -19.06
CA THR A 151 4.16 20.07 -20.02
C THR A 151 4.61 20.76 -21.31
N SER A 152 4.26 20.16 -22.46
CA SER A 152 4.51 20.75 -23.78
C SER A 152 3.74 22.07 -23.96
N ARG A 153 4.17 22.92 -24.90
CA ARG A 153 3.52 24.21 -25.15
C ARG A 153 2.06 24.09 -25.59
N ASP A 154 1.71 23.01 -26.30
CA ASP A 154 0.36 22.69 -26.74
C ASP A 154 -0.50 22.02 -25.62
N GLY A 155 0.08 21.73 -24.46
CA GLY A 155 -0.58 21.09 -23.33
C GLY A 155 -0.87 19.60 -23.53
N ASN A 156 -0.55 19.01 -24.68
CA ASN A 156 -0.94 17.66 -25.03
C ASN A 156 0.00 16.57 -24.51
N ARG A 157 1.19 16.93 -24.03
CA ARG A 157 2.22 16.00 -23.56
C ARG A 157 2.77 16.47 -22.22
N GLN A 158 3.00 15.54 -21.32
CA GLN A 158 3.67 15.81 -20.04
C GLN A 158 4.64 14.69 -19.71
N LEU A 159 5.85 15.07 -19.32
CA LEU A 159 6.82 14.20 -18.66
C LEU A 159 6.85 14.56 -17.20
N SER A 160 6.67 13.55 -16.32
CA SER A 160 6.76 13.69 -14.88
C SER A 160 7.82 12.75 -14.33
N LEU A 161 8.70 13.27 -13.50
CA LEU A 161 9.74 12.53 -12.79
C LEU A 161 9.54 12.74 -11.30
N ALA A 162 9.69 11.69 -10.51
CA ALA A 162 9.59 11.77 -9.06
C ALA A 162 10.61 10.84 -8.42
N GLY A 163 11.23 11.29 -7.34
CA GLY A 163 12.13 10.50 -6.52
C GLY A 163 11.72 10.59 -5.06
N GLN A 164 11.84 9.48 -4.33
CA GLN A 164 11.57 9.41 -2.90
C GLN A 164 12.52 8.46 -2.23
N VAL A 165 13.01 8.83 -1.06
CA VAL A 165 13.91 8.01 -0.24
C VAL A 165 13.28 7.83 1.12
N PHE A 166 13.24 6.58 1.60
CA PHE A 166 12.77 6.22 2.93
C PHE A 166 13.94 5.73 3.78
N PHE A 167 13.93 6.10 5.04
CA PHE A 167 14.83 5.63 6.08
C PHE A 167 13.99 5.00 7.18
N ASP A 168 14.02 3.69 7.23
CA ASP A 168 13.18 2.89 8.12
C ASP A 168 14.03 2.29 9.25
N ARG A 169 13.48 2.33 10.45
CA ARG A 169 13.99 1.59 11.61
C ARG A 169 12.93 0.59 12.03
N VAL A 170 13.32 -0.67 12.12
CA VAL A 170 12.46 -1.80 12.50
C VAL A 170 12.94 -2.36 13.83
N THR A 171 12.05 -2.51 14.80
CA THR A 171 12.33 -3.20 16.07
C THR A 171 12.23 -4.70 15.81
N LEU A 172 13.24 -5.47 16.20
CA LEU A 172 13.33 -6.91 15.93
C LEU A 172 12.53 -7.70 16.97
N ILE A 173 11.22 -7.69 16.84
CA ILE A 173 10.32 -8.50 17.65
C ILE A 173 10.36 -9.94 17.14
N THR A 174 11.21 -10.76 17.76
CA THR A 174 11.37 -12.16 17.36
C THR A 174 10.63 -13.11 18.33
N PRO A 175 10.21 -14.28 17.86
CA PRO A 175 9.64 -15.32 18.72
C PRO A 175 10.57 -15.65 19.91
N LEU A 176 10.00 -15.82 21.10
CA LEU A 176 10.79 -15.93 22.33
C LEU A 176 11.78 -17.09 22.29
N GLU A 177 11.33 -18.24 21.79
CA GLU A 177 12.13 -19.47 21.69
C GLU A 177 13.28 -19.37 20.68
N LEU A 178 13.23 -18.41 19.75
CA LEU A 178 14.27 -18.18 18.74
C LEU A 178 15.23 -17.03 19.11
N ARG A 179 15.10 -16.47 20.32
CA ARG A 179 16.00 -15.41 20.81
C ARG A 179 17.32 -15.99 21.30
N PRO A 180 18.45 -15.31 21.02
CA PRO A 180 19.72 -15.71 21.57
C PRO A 180 19.69 -15.78 23.12
N GLY A 181 20.14 -16.90 23.68
CA GLY A 181 20.19 -17.09 25.14
C GLY A 181 18.86 -17.45 25.81
N TYR A 182 17.85 -17.84 25.07
CA TYR A 182 16.61 -18.39 25.65
C TYR A 182 16.88 -19.70 26.38
N THR A 183 16.54 -19.76 27.67
CA THR A 183 16.76 -20.94 28.55
C THR A 183 15.46 -21.55 29.08
N GLY A 184 14.31 -21.24 28.44
CA GLY A 184 13.00 -21.76 28.87
C GLY A 184 12.29 -20.94 29.94
N ASN A 185 12.88 -19.88 30.47
CA ASN A 185 12.25 -19.00 31.46
C ASN A 185 11.70 -17.73 30.81
N ILE A 186 10.41 -17.48 30.98
CA ILE A 186 9.72 -16.26 30.54
C ILE A 186 9.99 -15.16 31.56
N THR A 187 11.16 -14.57 31.57
CA THR A 187 11.46 -13.43 32.43
C THR A 187 11.68 -12.17 31.57
N GLY A 188 10.63 -11.35 31.50
CA GLY A 188 10.71 -9.95 31.10
C GLY A 188 10.54 -9.67 29.62
N LYS A 189 10.08 -8.45 29.32
CA LYS A 189 10.13 -7.83 28.00
C LYS A 189 11.59 -7.80 27.56
N GLY A 190 11.95 -8.61 26.57
CA GLY A 190 13.32 -8.66 26.05
C GLY A 190 13.74 -7.31 25.51
N ASN A 191 15.03 -6.99 25.62
CA ASN A 191 15.60 -5.87 24.90
C ASN A 191 15.66 -6.27 23.41
N TYR A 192 14.67 -5.80 22.64
CA TYR A 192 14.63 -6.05 21.21
C TYR A 192 15.71 -5.21 20.52
N GLY A 193 16.56 -5.85 19.73
CA GLY A 193 17.44 -5.14 18.81
C GLY A 193 16.64 -4.35 17.78
N SER A 194 17.32 -3.59 16.97
CA SER A 194 16.70 -2.92 15.82
C SER A 194 17.59 -3.07 14.60
N ASP A 195 16.97 -3.10 13.42
CA ASP A 195 17.66 -3.07 12.14
C ASP A 195 17.07 -1.95 11.27
N THR A 196 17.71 -1.65 10.17
CA THR A 196 17.33 -0.56 9.28
C THR A 196 17.01 -1.06 7.89
N ARG A 197 16.15 -0.31 7.20
CA ARG A 197 15.90 -0.48 5.77
C ARG A 197 15.90 0.87 5.09
N GLN A 198 16.51 0.93 3.93
CA GLN A 198 16.49 2.08 3.06
C GLN A 198 15.76 1.71 1.77
N THR A 199 14.85 2.57 1.34
CA THR A 199 14.11 2.36 0.09
C THR A 199 14.26 3.60 -0.79
N TYR A 200 14.75 3.41 -2.00
CA TYR A 200 14.92 4.42 -3.03
C TYR A 200 13.89 4.16 -4.13
N ASN A 201 12.99 5.10 -4.35
CA ASN A 201 11.99 5.04 -5.42
C ASN A 201 12.28 6.12 -6.44
N PHE A 202 12.28 5.74 -7.71
CA PHE A 202 12.29 6.67 -8.83
C PHE A 202 11.16 6.31 -9.79
N THR A 203 10.33 7.29 -10.13
CA THR A 203 9.19 7.11 -11.05
C THR A 203 9.32 8.08 -12.21
N ALA A 204 9.16 7.58 -13.44
CA ALA A 204 9.04 8.36 -14.65
C ALA A 204 7.71 8.07 -15.33
N THR A 205 6.94 9.10 -15.66
CA THR A 205 5.66 8.99 -16.35
C THR A 205 5.62 9.92 -17.55
N TYR A 206 5.32 9.37 -18.72
CA TYR A 206 5.02 10.14 -19.91
C TYR A 206 3.54 9.98 -20.25
N SER A 207 2.83 11.10 -20.36
CA SER A 207 1.43 11.14 -20.73
C SER A 207 1.21 11.98 -21.99
N GLN A 208 0.27 11.55 -22.83
CA GLN A 208 -0.06 12.20 -24.08
C GLN A 208 -1.53 12.11 -24.41
N VAL A 209 -2.12 13.20 -24.90
CA VAL A 209 -3.38 13.22 -25.60
C VAL A 209 -3.13 12.76 -27.04
N LEU A 210 -3.56 11.54 -27.37
CA LEU A 210 -3.35 10.93 -28.70
C LEU A 210 -4.37 11.41 -29.70
N THR A 211 -5.62 11.52 -29.28
CA THR A 211 -6.74 12.04 -30.08
C THR A 211 -7.68 12.86 -29.19
N LYS A 212 -8.70 13.50 -29.78
CA LYS A 212 -9.73 14.23 -29.01
C LYS A 212 -10.44 13.36 -27.96
N ARG A 213 -10.40 12.02 -28.12
CA ARG A 213 -11.09 11.06 -27.25
C ARG A 213 -10.17 10.09 -26.54
N LEU A 214 -8.87 10.06 -26.85
CA LEU A 214 -7.94 9.08 -26.29
C LEU A 214 -6.74 9.77 -25.65
N GLN A 215 -6.51 9.47 -24.38
CA GLN A 215 -5.31 9.81 -23.64
C GLN A 215 -4.59 8.52 -23.23
N ALA A 216 -3.27 8.55 -23.29
CA ALA A 216 -2.42 7.45 -22.86
C ALA A 216 -1.34 7.96 -21.91
N ALA A 217 -0.95 7.12 -20.96
CA ALA A 217 0.22 7.35 -20.12
C ALA A 217 0.99 6.04 -19.93
N ILE A 218 2.30 6.12 -20.10
CA ILE A 218 3.22 5.03 -19.74
C ILE A 218 4.01 5.48 -18.52
N SER A 219 4.17 4.58 -17.54
CA SER A 219 4.94 4.86 -16.34
C SER A 219 5.85 3.69 -16.02
N THR A 220 7.07 4.01 -15.59
CA THR A 220 8.00 3.04 -15.01
C THR A 220 8.42 3.51 -13.63
N GLU A 221 8.67 2.55 -12.76
CA GLU A 221 9.16 2.79 -11.41
C GLU A 221 10.40 1.91 -11.19
N LEU A 222 11.42 2.46 -10.57
CA LEU A 222 12.61 1.74 -10.14
C LEU A 222 12.67 1.82 -8.63
N VAL A 223 12.63 0.68 -7.96
CA VAL A 223 12.68 0.61 -6.49
C VAL A 223 13.87 -0.22 -6.06
N SER A 224 14.76 0.38 -5.27
CA SER A 224 15.85 -0.34 -4.60
C SER A 224 15.61 -0.33 -3.10
N GLN A 225 15.54 -1.50 -2.49
CA GLN A 225 15.41 -1.69 -1.06
C GLN A 225 16.67 -2.37 -0.52
N ASN A 226 17.26 -1.80 0.53
CA ASN A 226 18.46 -2.31 1.16
C ASN A 226 18.29 -2.33 2.68
N GLY A 227 18.72 -3.40 3.33
CA GLY A 227 18.59 -3.60 4.77
C GLY A 227 17.67 -4.76 5.13
N LEU A 228 16.94 -4.65 6.22
CA LEU A 228 16.04 -5.72 6.67
C LEU A 228 14.82 -5.85 5.75
N LEU A 229 14.72 -6.98 5.08
CA LEU A 229 13.56 -7.33 4.22
C LEU A 229 12.78 -8.53 4.77
N SER A 230 13.34 -9.25 5.73
CA SER A 230 12.69 -10.36 6.44
C SER A 230 11.73 -9.84 7.50
N THR A 231 10.70 -10.63 7.78
CA THR A 231 9.74 -10.41 8.87
C THR A 231 10.29 -11.03 10.15
N PRO A 232 10.64 -10.24 11.18
CA PRO A 232 11.37 -10.74 12.37
C PRO A 232 10.61 -11.78 13.19
N PHE A 233 9.28 -11.78 13.15
CA PHE A 233 8.43 -12.70 13.91
C PHE A 233 7.94 -13.90 13.08
N HIS A 234 8.25 -13.98 11.78
CA HIS A 234 7.83 -15.08 10.92
C HIS A 234 8.71 -16.30 11.13
N ARG A 235 8.12 -17.39 11.63
CA ARG A 235 8.77 -18.69 11.75
C ARG A 235 8.72 -19.42 10.41
N VAL A 236 9.81 -20.03 10.01
CA VAL A 236 9.90 -20.92 8.86
C VAL A 236 10.33 -22.30 9.34
N TYR A 237 9.62 -23.33 8.91
CA TYR A 237 9.85 -24.72 9.28
C TYR A 237 10.51 -25.48 8.14
N PHE A 238 11.35 -26.47 8.50
CA PHE A 238 12.19 -27.22 7.56
C PHE A 238 11.79 -28.70 7.52
N ARG A 239 11.88 -29.33 6.34
CA ARG A 239 11.50 -30.74 6.12
C ARG A 239 12.54 -31.73 6.63
N ASP A 240 13.81 -31.32 6.63
CA ASP A 240 14.98 -32.15 6.88
C ASP A 240 15.69 -31.69 8.15
N ASN A 241 15.97 -32.63 9.01
CA ASN A 241 16.72 -32.49 10.23
C ASN A 241 16.05 -31.67 11.34
N PRO A 242 15.28 -32.32 12.24
CA PRO A 242 14.87 -31.69 13.48
C PRO A 242 16.13 -31.37 14.30
N ASP A 243 16.41 -30.08 14.51
CA ASP A 243 17.46 -29.66 15.46
C ASP A 243 16.97 -29.98 16.88
N PRO A 244 17.59 -30.92 17.60
CA PRO A 244 17.19 -31.29 18.95
C PRO A 244 17.33 -30.12 19.95
N ASN A 245 18.13 -29.09 19.61
CA ASN A 245 18.29 -27.88 20.43
C ASN A 245 17.21 -26.85 20.19
N LEU A 246 16.44 -26.97 19.11
CA LEU A 246 15.26 -26.15 18.77
C LEU A 246 13.95 -26.90 19.08
N ALA A 247 14.04 -28.04 19.78
CA ALA A 247 12.86 -28.77 20.23
C ALA A 247 12.04 -27.89 21.16
N PRO A 248 10.73 -27.82 20.96
CA PRO A 248 9.85 -27.02 21.75
C PRO A 248 9.89 -27.41 23.23
N SER A 249 9.95 -26.43 24.11
CA SER A 249 9.72 -26.68 25.55
C SER A 249 8.30 -27.25 25.74
N ALA A 250 8.20 -28.40 26.41
CA ALA A 250 6.93 -29.03 26.72
C ALA A 250 6.04 -28.05 27.47
N GLY A 251 4.90 -27.66 26.90
CA GLY A 251 3.91 -26.86 27.61
C GLY A 251 2.96 -26.00 26.79
N SER A 252 3.21 -25.75 25.50
CA SER A 252 2.21 -25.14 24.65
C SER A 252 1.79 -26.07 23.52
N ASP A 253 0.48 -26.19 23.29
CA ASP A 253 -0.07 -26.96 22.14
C ASP A 253 0.49 -26.47 20.79
N PHE A 254 0.96 -25.24 20.78
CA PHE A 254 1.56 -24.55 19.66
C PHE A 254 2.94 -25.12 19.28
N VAL A 255 3.69 -25.50 20.27
CA VAL A 255 5.08 -25.97 20.15
C VAL A 255 5.16 -27.48 20.04
N ALA A 256 4.22 -28.23 20.62
CA ALA A 256 4.18 -29.67 20.60
C ALA A 256 3.91 -30.27 19.20
N ARG A 257 3.57 -29.46 18.20
CA ARG A 257 3.21 -29.91 16.87
C ARG A 257 4.36 -30.00 15.86
N SER A 258 5.50 -29.43 16.12
CA SER A 258 6.60 -29.49 15.15
C SER A 258 7.83 -30.15 15.73
N ALA A 259 8.01 -31.41 15.37
CA ALA A 259 9.30 -32.08 15.46
C ALA A 259 10.35 -31.51 14.47
N THR A 260 10.05 -30.42 13.79
CA THR A 260 10.87 -29.79 12.74
C THR A 260 11.49 -28.52 13.29
N ALA A 261 12.78 -28.32 13.01
CA ALA A 261 13.49 -27.09 13.37
C ALA A 261 12.80 -25.85 12.76
N ALA A 262 12.64 -24.82 13.56
CA ALA A 262 12.13 -23.52 13.09
C ALA A 262 13.24 -22.47 13.16
N ARG A 263 13.26 -21.57 12.18
CA ARG A 263 14.12 -20.38 12.17
C ARG A 263 13.30 -19.15 11.82
N ILE A 264 13.82 -17.98 12.15
CA ILE A 264 13.26 -16.73 11.67
C ILE A 264 13.45 -16.66 10.16
N GLU A 265 12.46 -16.12 9.44
CA GLU A 265 12.54 -15.85 8.00
C GLU A 265 13.88 -15.20 7.64
N ALA A 266 14.47 -15.66 6.56
CA ALA A 266 15.72 -15.11 6.03
C ALA A 266 15.56 -14.78 4.54
N LEU A 267 15.53 -13.50 4.22
CA LEU A 267 15.50 -12.99 2.85
C LEU A 267 16.79 -12.23 2.53
N PRO A 268 17.19 -12.13 1.25
CA PRO A 268 18.29 -11.27 0.86
C PRO A 268 18.05 -9.82 1.31
N ARG A 269 19.11 -9.15 1.73
CA ARG A 269 19.05 -7.77 2.22
C ARG A 269 18.96 -6.70 1.13
N ALA A 270 18.83 -7.10 -0.14
CA ALA A 270 18.69 -6.21 -1.27
C ALA A 270 17.59 -6.71 -2.21
N ARG A 271 16.61 -5.86 -2.50
CA ARG A 271 15.54 -6.14 -3.47
C ARG A 271 15.42 -4.99 -4.46
N PHE A 272 15.45 -5.32 -5.74
CA PHE A 272 15.28 -4.38 -6.84
C PHE A 272 14.01 -4.72 -7.62
N LYS A 273 13.13 -3.71 -7.81
CA LYS A 273 11.82 -3.87 -8.49
C LYS A 273 11.74 -2.88 -9.65
N TYR A 274 11.15 -3.32 -10.78
CA TYR A 274 11.02 -2.50 -11.98
C TYR A 274 9.66 -2.70 -12.67
N PRO A 275 8.59 -2.23 -12.06
CA PRO A 275 7.28 -2.26 -12.70
C PRO A 275 7.17 -1.26 -13.85
N VAL A 276 6.44 -1.66 -14.89
CA VAL A 276 6.05 -0.81 -16.02
C VAL A 276 4.54 -0.85 -16.15
N SER A 277 3.90 0.29 -16.39
CA SER A 277 2.46 0.37 -16.52
C SER A 277 2.02 1.24 -17.70
N LEU A 278 0.87 0.89 -18.26
CA LEU A 278 0.17 1.62 -19.31
C LEU A 278 -1.24 1.98 -18.81
N ARG A 279 -1.63 3.22 -19.01
CA ARG A 279 -2.96 3.73 -18.72
C ARG A 279 -3.58 4.33 -19.96
N LEU A 280 -4.83 3.97 -20.22
CA LEU A 280 -5.60 4.46 -21.35
C LEU A 280 -6.93 5.04 -20.83
N ASN A 281 -7.26 6.26 -21.25
CA ASN A 281 -8.55 6.89 -20.99
C ASN A 281 -9.22 7.19 -22.34
N TYR A 282 -10.31 6.50 -22.63
CA TYR A 282 -11.07 6.66 -23.87
C TYR A 282 -12.47 7.20 -23.57
N TYR A 283 -12.76 8.34 -24.17
CA TYR A 283 -14.08 8.97 -24.10
C TYR A 283 -14.97 8.41 -25.23
N ALA A 284 -15.69 7.31 -24.94
CA ALA A 284 -16.55 6.66 -25.91
C ALA A 284 -17.68 7.59 -26.36
N THR A 285 -18.27 8.31 -25.39
CA THR A 285 -19.25 9.38 -25.60
C THR A 285 -19.00 10.50 -24.59
N ASP A 286 -19.82 11.55 -24.62
CA ASP A 286 -19.76 12.62 -23.61
C ASP A 286 -20.20 12.14 -22.20
N LEU A 287 -20.91 11.02 -22.15
CA LEU A 287 -21.43 10.42 -20.91
C LEU A 287 -20.64 9.21 -20.43
N VAL A 288 -19.93 8.52 -21.34
CA VAL A 288 -19.26 7.24 -21.04
C VAL A 288 -17.77 7.35 -21.31
N GLN A 289 -16.98 7.06 -20.30
CA GLN A 289 -15.54 6.92 -20.37
C GLN A 289 -15.15 5.45 -20.13
N ILE A 290 -14.14 4.99 -20.84
CA ILE A 290 -13.50 3.69 -20.61
C ILE A 290 -12.08 3.97 -20.12
N ARG A 291 -11.74 3.45 -18.95
CA ARG A 291 -10.41 3.56 -18.38
C ARG A 291 -9.80 2.18 -18.29
N GLY A 292 -8.68 2.00 -18.99
CA GLY A 292 -7.89 0.78 -18.97
C GLY A 292 -6.57 1.01 -18.25
N PHE A 293 -6.14 0.03 -17.48
CA PHE A 293 -4.83 0.03 -16.83
C PHE A 293 -4.22 -1.36 -16.95
N TYR A 294 -2.94 -1.41 -17.33
CA TYR A 294 -2.13 -2.63 -17.32
C TYR A 294 -0.82 -2.34 -16.62
N ARG A 295 -0.35 -3.28 -15.78
CA ARG A 295 0.94 -3.23 -15.12
C ARG A 295 1.63 -4.58 -15.22
N PHE A 296 2.85 -4.57 -15.69
CA PHE A 296 3.81 -5.63 -15.55
C PHE A 296 4.74 -5.30 -14.38
N TYR A 297 4.98 -6.24 -13.50
CA TYR A 297 5.89 -6.15 -12.37
C TYR A 297 6.92 -7.25 -12.46
N ASN A 298 8.17 -6.93 -12.14
CA ASN A 298 9.22 -7.92 -11.99
C ASN A 298 10.21 -7.45 -10.91
N ASP A 299 10.87 -8.40 -10.22
CA ASP A 299 11.90 -8.12 -9.24
C ASP A 299 12.97 -9.22 -9.19
N ASN A 300 14.07 -8.93 -8.47
CA ASN A 300 15.16 -9.89 -8.28
C ASN A 300 14.89 -10.98 -7.23
N PHE A 301 13.73 -10.98 -6.59
CA PHE A 301 13.25 -12.12 -5.79
C PHE A 301 12.58 -13.19 -6.66
N GLY A 302 12.46 -12.96 -7.97
CA GLY A 302 11.85 -13.87 -8.94
C GLY A 302 10.34 -13.72 -9.07
N VAL A 303 9.73 -12.70 -8.43
CA VAL A 303 8.30 -12.42 -8.61
C VAL A 303 8.10 -11.68 -9.93
N ALA A 304 7.28 -12.27 -10.81
CA ALA A 304 6.73 -11.63 -11.99
C ALA A 304 5.22 -11.56 -11.87
N ALA A 305 4.63 -10.38 -12.13
CA ALA A 305 3.20 -10.21 -11.98
C ALA A 305 2.58 -9.35 -13.08
N HIS A 306 1.31 -9.65 -13.39
CA HIS A 306 0.49 -8.92 -14.34
C HIS A 306 -0.77 -8.41 -13.63
N THR A 307 -1.11 -7.16 -13.84
CA THR A 307 -2.36 -6.56 -13.36
C THR A 307 -3.07 -5.90 -14.52
N LEU A 308 -4.33 -6.22 -14.71
CA LEU A 308 -5.24 -5.60 -15.67
C LEU A 308 -6.42 -5.00 -14.92
N GLU A 309 -6.81 -3.76 -15.20
CA GLU A 309 -8.00 -3.13 -14.63
C GLU A 309 -8.80 -2.42 -15.73
N LEU A 310 -10.10 -2.53 -15.63
CA LEU A 310 -11.07 -1.83 -16.47
C LEU A 310 -12.08 -1.12 -15.57
N GLU A 311 -12.28 0.17 -15.81
CA GLU A 311 -13.27 1.00 -15.13
C GLU A 311 -14.14 1.71 -16.16
N LEU A 312 -15.44 1.80 -15.91
CA LEU A 312 -16.44 2.38 -16.82
C LEU A 312 -17.21 3.52 -16.13
N PRO A 313 -16.65 4.74 -16.03
CA PRO A 313 -17.39 5.89 -15.55
C PRO A 313 -18.51 6.27 -16.50
N VAL A 314 -19.74 6.26 -15.98
CA VAL A 314 -20.96 6.65 -16.68
C VAL A 314 -21.57 7.86 -15.97
N LYS A 315 -21.66 8.98 -16.65
CA LYS A 315 -22.38 10.18 -16.16
C LYS A 315 -23.88 9.93 -16.29
N VAL A 316 -24.53 9.56 -15.19
CA VAL A 316 -25.99 9.37 -15.14
C VAL A 316 -26.70 10.71 -15.18
N THR A 317 -26.12 11.72 -14.50
CA THR A 317 -26.50 13.14 -14.58
C THR A 317 -25.24 14.00 -14.65
N PRO A 318 -25.32 15.31 -14.91
CA PRO A 318 -24.15 16.18 -14.91
C PRO A 318 -23.33 16.19 -13.60
N PHE A 319 -23.93 15.77 -12.49
CA PHE A 319 -23.30 15.76 -11.16
C PHE A 319 -23.25 14.38 -10.49
N PHE A 320 -23.74 13.34 -11.17
CA PHE A 320 -23.78 11.97 -10.65
C PHE A 320 -23.10 11.02 -11.62
N VAL A 321 -22.03 10.36 -11.17
CA VAL A 321 -21.25 9.40 -11.95
C VAL A 321 -21.28 8.05 -11.26
N LEU A 322 -21.64 7.01 -11.98
CA LEU A 322 -21.54 5.62 -11.58
C LEU A 322 -20.35 4.99 -12.32
N TYR A 323 -19.50 4.23 -11.64
CA TYR A 323 -18.34 3.62 -12.25
C TYR A 323 -18.08 2.19 -11.75
N PRO A 324 -18.66 1.17 -12.41
CA PRO A 324 -18.26 -0.21 -12.18
C PRO A 324 -16.81 -0.42 -12.61
N PHE A 325 -16.11 -1.33 -11.93
CA PHE A 325 -14.75 -1.69 -12.28
C PHE A 325 -14.48 -3.17 -12.00
N TYR A 326 -13.51 -3.70 -12.74
CA TYR A 326 -12.97 -5.04 -12.58
C TYR A 326 -11.45 -5.00 -12.66
N ARG A 327 -10.77 -5.74 -11.78
CA ARG A 327 -9.33 -5.91 -11.79
C ARG A 327 -8.98 -7.38 -11.68
N TYR A 328 -8.09 -7.82 -12.55
CA TYR A 328 -7.44 -9.12 -12.51
C TYR A 328 -5.96 -8.94 -12.17
N HIS A 329 -5.44 -9.82 -11.32
CA HIS A 329 -4.04 -9.87 -10.95
C HIS A 329 -3.57 -11.31 -10.96
N THR A 330 -2.31 -11.56 -11.40
CA THR A 330 -1.63 -12.85 -11.25
C THR A 330 -0.16 -12.61 -10.99
N GLN A 331 0.43 -13.47 -10.15
CA GLN A 331 1.87 -13.43 -9.87
C GLN A 331 2.47 -14.84 -9.77
N THR A 332 3.78 -14.92 -10.06
CA THR A 332 4.61 -16.08 -9.75
C THR A 332 5.08 -16.03 -8.29
N ALA A 333 5.49 -17.17 -7.75
CA ALA A 333 6.15 -17.21 -6.45
C ALA A 333 7.55 -16.59 -6.49
N ALA A 334 7.96 -16.03 -5.35
CA ALA A 334 9.37 -15.70 -5.15
C ALA A 334 10.24 -16.97 -5.13
N THR A 335 11.48 -16.83 -5.57
CA THR A 335 12.48 -17.94 -5.57
C THR A 335 12.70 -18.53 -4.17
N TYR A 336 12.52 -17.73 -3.14
CA TYR A 336 12.75 -18.09 -1.74
C TYR A 336 11.50 -18.60 -1.03
N PHE A 337 10.36 -18.70 -1.72
CA PHE A 337 9.11 -19.16 -1.14
C PHE A 337 8.99 -20.68 -1.23
N ALA A 338 8.61 -21.30 -0.12
CA ALA A 338 8.04 -22.64 -0.10
C ALA A 338 6.95 -22.75 0.99
N PRO A 339 5.95 -23.63 0.80
CA PRO A 339 4.93 -23.91 1.81
C PRO A 339 5.52 -24.42 3.13
N PHE A 340 4.65 -24.56 4.13
CA PHE A 340 5.01 -25.05 5.45
C PHE A 340 5.83 -26.35 5.41
N ALA A 341 6.97 -26.36 6.13
CA ALA A 341 7.87 -27.49 6.28
C ALA A 341 8.40 -28.09 4.94
N GLN A 342 8.54 -27.27 3.89
CA GLN A 342 9.09 -27.70 2.61
C GLN A 342 10.48 -27.12 2.31
N HIS A 343 10.97 -26.17 3.11
CA HIS A 343 12.35 -25.70 3.01
C HIS A 343 13.37 -26.76 3.47
N SER A 344 14.56 -26.71 2.89
CA SER A 344 15.72 -27.47 3.40
C SER A 344 16.49 -26.60 4.40
N ILE A 345 17.03 -27.22 5.45
CA ILE A 345 17.87 -26.54 6.44
C ILE A 345 19.15 -25.97 5.83
N SER A 346 19.55 -26.46 4.66
CA SER A 346 20.68 -25.94 3.87
C SER A 346 20.36 -24.70 3.04
N ASP A 347 19.08 -24.31 2.92
CA ASP A 347 18.70 -23.13 2.17
C ASP A 347 19.26 -21.89 2.88
N GLN A 348 19.91 -21.02 2.13
CA GLN A 348 20.45 -19.76 2.65
C GLN A 348 19.36 -18.71 2.89
N TYR A 349 18.36 -18.66 1.99
CA TYR A 349 17.22 -17.75 2.04
C TYR A 349 15.94 -18.56 1.94
N TYR A 350 14.96 -18.19 2.78
CA TYR A 350 13.71 -18.95 2.89
C TYR A 350 12.60 -18.07 3.47
N THR A 351 11.39 -18.27 2.98
CA THR A 351 10.15 -17.69 3.49
C THR A 351 8.98 -18.62 3.25
N SER A 352 8.03 -18.64 4.17
CA SER A 352 6.70 -19.23 4.00
C SER A 352 5.60 -18.15 4.07
N ASP A 353 5.95 -16.90 3.75
CA ASP A 353 4.98 -15.81 3.61
C ASP A 353 4.23 -15.96 2.29
N TYR A 354 2.95 -16.28 2.36
CA TYR A 354 2.09 -16.53 1.19
C TYR A 354 1.81 -15.30 0.35
N ASP A 355 2.12 -14.09 0.81
CA ASP A 355 2.13 -12.88 -0.04
C ASP A 355 3.21 -12.97 -1.13
N LEU A 356 4.22 -13.79 -0.92
CA LEU A 356 5.29 -14.11 -1.89
C LEU A 356 5.04 -15.38 -2.70
N SER A 357 3.89 -16.05 -2.52
CA SER A 357 3.49 -17.25 -3.26
C SER A 357 2.95 -16.93 -4.65
N ALA A 358 2.70 -17.97 -5.44
CA ALA A 358 2.01 -17.85 -6.72
C ALA A 358 0.48 -17.88 -6.50
N PHE A 359 -0.21 -16.88 -7.03
CA PHE A 359 -1.67 -16.79 -6.99
C PHE A 359 -2.25 -15.95 -8.13
N SER A 360 -3.56 -16.03 -8.29
CA SER A 360 -4.34 -15.09 -9.10
C SER A 360 -5.42 -14.45 -8.23
N ALA A 361 -5.86 -13.24 -8.60
CA ALA A 361 -6.87 -12.53 -7.84
C ALA A 361 -7.79 -11.73 -8.73
N ASN A 362 -9.05 -11.65 -8.34
CA ASN A 362 -10.10 -10.88 -8.96
C ASN A 362 -10.62 -9.83 -7.98
N LYS A 363 -10.85 -8.62 -8.46
CA LYS A 363 -11.49 -7.56 -7.69
C LYS A 363 -12.58 -6.94 -8.54
N VAL A 364 -13.82 -7.02 -8.08
CA VAL A 364 -14.97 -6.41 -8.73
C VAL A 364 -15.57 -5.37 -7.80
N GLY A 365 -16.01 -4.25 -8.35
CA GLY A 365 -16.59 -3.22 -7.52
C GLY A 365 -17.39 -2.18 -8.27
N LEU A 366 -17.97 -1.30 -7.49
CA LEU A 366 -18.82 -0.21 -7.96
C LEU A 366 -18.45 1.05 -7.16
N GLY A 367 -18.28 2.14 -7.88
CA GLY A 367 -18.11 3.45 -7.28
C GLY A 367 -19.21 4.42 -7.71
N LEU A 368 -19.44 5.40 -6.88
CA LEU A 368 -20.46 6.41 -7.03
C LEU A 368 -19.90 7.77 -6.62
N ARG A 369 -19.92 8.71 -7.54
CA ARG A 369 -19.51 10.09 -7.27
C ARG A 369 -20.67 11.05 -7.42
N TYR A 370 -20.91 11.85 -6.41
CA TYR A 370 -21.85 12.95 -6.41
C TYR A 370 -21.08 14.27 -6.25
N SER A 371 -21.16 15.13 -7.26
CA SER A 371 -20.38 16.38 -7.31
C SER A 371 -21.19 17.49 -8.01
N PRO A 372 -22.18 18.07 -7.33
CA PRO A 372 -23.00 19.14 -7.89
C PRO A 372 -22.20 20.45 -8.03
N VAL A 373 -22.48 21.23 -9.06
CA VAL A 373 -21.76 22.46 -9.42
C VAL A 373 -21.68 23.46 -8.26
N TYR A 374 -22.75 23.61 -7.49
CA TYR A 374 -22.83 24.55 -6.37
C TYR A 374 -22.40 23.95 -5.03
N GLY A 375 -21.96 22.67 -5.02
CA GLY A 375 -21.64 21.91 -3.83
C GLY A 375 -22.89 21.31 -3.17
N ILE A 376 -22.65 20.38 -2.23
CA ILE A 376 -23.68 19.64 -1.48
C ILE A 376 -24.17 20.50 -0.29
N GLY A 377 -23.27 21.27 0.31
CA GLY A 377 -23.56 22.11 1.47
C GLY A 377 -22.52 23.21 1.67
N ARG A 378 -22.85 24.14 2.54
CA ARG A 378 -21.98 25.26 2.92
C ARG A 378 -21.93 25.40 4.43
N PHE A 379 -20.73 25.54 4.99
CA PHE A 379 -20.49 25.64 6.42
C PHE A 379 -19.69 26.91 6.71
N ARG A 380 -20.10 27.68 7.71
CA ARG A 380 -19.29 28.80 8.22
C ARG A 380 -18.16 28.21 9.05
N VAL A 381 -16.94 28.61 8.76
CA VAL A 381 -15.74 28.22 9.53
C VAL A 381 -15.15 29.46 10.22
N PRO A 382 -14.42 29.27 11.33
CA PRO A 382 -13.76 30.37 12.03
C PRO A 382 -12.82 31.15 11.11
N GLY A 383 -12.79 32.49 11.30
CA GLY A 383 -11.94 33.40 10.53
C GLY A 383 -12.69 34.19 9.48
N LYS A 384 -12.00 35.20 8.94
CA LYS A 384 -12.49 36.08 7.88
C LYS A 384 -11.62 35.92 6.63
N ASN A 385 -12.21 36.09 5.45
CA ASN A 385 -11.48 36.19 4.20
C ASN A 385 -10.77 37.56 4.05
N ALA A 386 -10.04 37.74 2.94
CA ALA A 386 -9.33 39.01 2.67
C ALA A 386 -10.27 40.24 2.58
N GLN A 387 -11.56 40.03 2.34
CA GLN A 387 -12.59 41.05 2.28
C GLN A 387 -13.29 41.28 3.64
N GLY A 388 -12.85 40.66 4.74
CA GLY A 388 -13.44 40.76 6.07
C GLY A 388 -14.73 39.96 6.27
N LEU A 389 -15.20 39.20 5.29
CA LEU A 389 -16.40 38.38 5.36
C LEU A 389 -16.10 37.03 6.04
N PRO A 390 -17.10 36.39 6.68
CA PRO A 390 -16.93 35.02 7.23
C PRO A 390 -16.44 34.06 6.18
N ARG A 391 -15.46 33.21 6.54
CA ARG A 391 -15.02 32.13 5.67
C ARG A 391 -16.12 31.08 5.55
N VAL A 392 -16.33 30.59 4.34
CA VAL A 392 -17.34 29.57 4.03
C VAL A 392 -16.64 28.39 3.37
N MET A 393 -16.71 27.25 4.03
CA MET A 393 -16.27 25.95 3.48
C MET A 393 -17.43 25.34 2.69
N ARG A 394 -17.17 24.94 1.46
CA ARG A 394 -18.14 24.28 0.57
C ARG A 394 -17.87 22.78 0.55
N PHE A 395 -18.88 21.97 0.87
CA PHE A 395 -18.83 20.53 0.63
C PHE A 395 -19.10 20.28 -0.87
N LYS A 396 -18.07 19.92 -1.63
CA LYS A 396 -18.09 19.87 -3.09
C LYS A 396 -18.45 18.51 -3.65
N SER A 397 -17.94 17.45 -3.04
CA SER A 397 -18.07 16.11 -3.61
C SER A 397 -18.11 15.02 -2.56
N LEU A 398 -18.87 14.00 -2.84
CA LEU A 398 -18.89 12.72 -2.15
C LEU A 398 -18.54 11.63 -3.15
N ASP A 399 -17.55 10.82 -2.86
CA ASP A 399 -17.22 9.59 -3.60
C ASP A 399 -17.36 8.40 -2.65
N LEU A 400 -18.08 7.37 -3.08
CA LEU A 400 -18.25 6.13 -2.34
C LEU A 400 -17.86 4.98 -3.26
N ARG A 401 -17.13 4.00 -2.72
CA ARG A 401 -16.68 2.84 -3.48
C ARG A 401 -16.79 1.58 -2.65
N TYR A 402 -17.34 0.54 -3.23
CA TYR A 402 -17.33 -0.82 -2.69
C TYR A 402 -16.58 -1.75 -3.65
N ALA A 403 -15.81 -2.66 -3.12
CA ALA A 403 -15.17 -3.72 -3.86
C ALA A 403 -15.16 -5.04 -3.09
N HIS A 404 -15.34 -6.12 -3.83
CA HIS A 404 -15.07 -7.48 -3.36
C HIS A 404 -13.81 -8.01 -4.04
N TYR A 405 -12.89 -8.55 -3.25
CA TYR A 405 -11.62 -9.14 -3.70
C TYR A 405 -11.62 -10.63 -3.38
N GLN A 406 -11.19 -11.42 -4.34
CA GLN A 406 -11.00 -12.85 -4.19
C GLN A 406 -9.64 -13.26 -4.77
N GLN A 407 -8.82 -13.87 -3.95
CA GLN A 407 -7.54 -14.46 -4.31
C GLN A 407 -7.66 -15.99 -4.29
N THR A 408 -7.00 -16.62 -5.25
CA THR A 408 -6.90 -18.08 -5.35
C THR A 408 -5.45 -18.46 -5.53
N GLY A 409 -4.93 -19.26 -4.63
CA GLY A 409 -3.58 -19.78 -4.69
C GLY A 409 -3.37 -20.68 -5.89
N SER A 410 -2.14 -20.82 -6.33
CA SER A 410 -1.79 -21.67 -7.48
C SER A 410 -2.19 -23.14 -7.26
N SER A 411 -2.73 -23.77 -8.28
CA SER A 411 -3.04 -25.21 -8.29
C SER A 411 -1.80 -26.11 -8.28
N SER A 412 -0.60 -25.53 -8.43
CA SER A 412 0.67 -26.25 -8.27
C SER A 412 0.96 -26.61 -6.82
N TYR A 413 0.30 -25.94 -5.84
CA TYR A 413 0.39 -26.29 -4.43
C TYR A 413 -0.72 -27.27 -4.04
N ALA A 414 -0.46 -28.08 -3.00
CA ALA A 414 -1.50 -28.89 -2.38
C ALA A 414 -2.65 -28.00 -1.88
N ALA A 415 -3.86 -28.53 -1.77
CA ALA A 415 -5.04 -27.72 -1.42
C ALA A 415 -4.88 -26.94 -0.09
N GLN A 416 -4.23 -27.56 0.90
CA GLN A 416 -3.94 -26.94 2.20
C GLN A 416 -2.83 -25.87 2.15
N ASP A 417 -2.11 -25.76 1.05
CA ASP A 417 -0.98 -24.84 0.84
C ASP A 417 -1.32 -23.76 -0.21
N ARG A 418 -2.61 -23.55 -0.52
CA ARG A 418 -3.06 -22.50 -1.43
C ARG A 418 -3.35 -21.22 -0.68
N ALA A 419 -2.84 -20.12 -1.17
CA ALA A 419 -3.06 -18.77 -0.63
C ALA A 419 -4.46 -18.23 -1.01
N ASP A 420 -5.51 -18.81 -0.47
CA ASP A 420 -6.87 -18.35 -0.72
C ASP A 420 -7.23 -17.23 0.27
N LEU A 421 -7.77 -16.12 -0.25
CA LEU A 421 -8.15 -14.96 0.52
C LEU A 421 -9.33 -14.25 -0.11
N THR A 422 -10.26 -13.78 0.72
CA THR A 422 -11.36 -12.90 0.32
C THR A 422 -11.29 -11.59 1.11
N ALA A 423 -11.69 -10.47 0.50
CA ALA A 423 -11.81 -9.22 1.22
C ALA A 423 -12.97 -8.36 0.72
N ASN A 424 -13.57 -7.62 1.65
CA ASN A 424 -14.55 -6.58 1.37
C ASN A 424 -13.95 -5.21 1.68
N ILE A 425 -14.10 -4.28 0.77
CA ILE A 425 -13.48 -2.96 0.83
C ILE A 425 -14.55 -1.92 0.61
N VAL A 426 -14.75 -1.04 1.58
CA VAL A 426 -15.57 0.17 1.43
C VAL A 426 -14.63 1.36 1.56
N SER A 427 -14.76 2.36 0.70
CA SER A 427 -14.01 3.60 0.83
C SER A 427 -14.88 4.80 0.49
N PHE A 428 -14.57 5.94 1.11
CA PHE A 428 -15.23 7.21 0.82
C PHE A 428 -14.22 8.35 0.76
N ASP A 429 -14.58 9.38 0.01
CA ASP A 429 -13.86 10.65 -0.06
C ASP A 429 -14.87 11.80 -0.01
N LEU A 430 -14.66 12.71 0.93
CA LEU A 430 -15.45 13.92 1.15
C LEU A 430 -14.61 15.13 0.76
N GLY A 431 -14.90 15.73 -0.39
CA GLY A 431 -14.15 16.87 -0.91
C GLY A 431 -14.77 18.22 -0.48
N PHE A 432 -13.95 19.06 0.13
CA PHE A 432 -14.31 20.40 0.53
C PHE A 432 -13.43 21.45 -0.16
N ALA A 433 -13.94 22.68 -0.29
CA ALA A 433 -13.19 23.84 -0.75
C ALA A 433 -13.45 25.05 0.15
N LEU A 434 -12.41 25.87 0.33
CA LEU A 434 -12.38 27.05 1.22
C LEU A 434 -12.11 28.31 0.41
#